data_92ef1eaee5bc681554eea6d5daf4a464
#
_entry.id   92ef1eaee5bc681554eea6d5daf4a464
#
_cell.length_a   1.000
_cell.length_b   1.000
_cell.length_c   1.000
_cell.angle_alpha   90.00
_cell.angle_beta   90.00
_cell.angle_gamma   90.00
#
_symmetry.space_group_name_H-M   'P 1'
#
loop_
_entity.id
_entity.type
_entity.pdbx_description
1 polymer ?
#
loop_
_entity_poly.entity_id
_entity_poly.type
_entity_poly.pdbx_seq_one_letter_code
_entity_poly.pdbx_strand_id
1 'polypeptide(L)'
;MIALDTNVLVRYLAQDDDAQFRVAADLIEGCTSDAPGYVCREVMIELVWVLERSYKYSREEIAEALLSIVTASQLLVENAQDIASVVNLYREEGYDFPDLMIRQAARRAENRILKTFDQKLTKLDGVELLGTTH
;
A
#
# COMPACT_ATOMS: atom_id res chain seq x y z
N MET A 1 5.44 -19.66 8.33
CA MET A 1 5.07 -18.32 7.81
C MET A 1 3.61 -18.05 8.13
N ILE A 2 3.31 -16.85 8.58
CA ILE A 2 1.93 -16.43 8.90
C ILE A 2 1.54 -15.29 7.97
N ALA A 3 0.25 -15.05 7.84
CA ALA A 3 -0.27 -13.90 7.11
C ALA A 3 -0.84 -12.90 8.09
N LEU A 4 -0.66 -11.62 7.83
CA LEU A 4 -1.11 -10.54 8.69
C LEU A 4 -2.31 -9.83 8.06
N ASP A 5 -3.33 -9.59 8.86
CA ASP A 5 -4.48 -8.79 8.43
C ASP A 5 -4.19 -7.32 8.63
N THR A 6 -5.00 -6.48 8.02
CA THR A 6 -4.87 -5.02 8.09
C THR A 6 -4.84 -4.52 9.54
N ASN A 7 -5.71 -5.06 10.39
CA ASN A 7 -5.81 -4.60 11.78
C ASN A 7 -4.51 -4.80 12.56
N VAL A 8 -3.76 -5.84 12.26
CA VAL A 8 -2.48 -6.07 12.93
C VAL A 8 -1.51 -4.94 12.63
N LEU A 9 -1.43 -4.54 11.36
CA LEU A 9 -0.55 -3.44 10.94
C LEU A 9 -1.04 -2.11 11.50
N VAL A 10 -2.35 -1.87 11.50
CA VAL A 10 -2.93 -0.64 12.04
C VAL A 10 -2.59 -0.50 13.53
N ARG A 11 -2.79 -1.57 14.30
CA ARG A 11 -2.49 -1.52 15.74
C ARG A 11 -1.01 -1.31 16.01
N TYR A 12 -0.17 -1.89 15.19
CA TYR A 12 1.28 -1.72 15.30
C TYR A 12 1.72 -0.29 14.98
N LEU A 13 1.14 0.31 13.93
CA LEU A 13 1.53 1.65 13.47
C LEU A 13 0.90 2.75 14.31
N ALA A 14 -0.38 2.67 14.61
CA ALA A 14 -1.12 3.75 15.26
C ALA A 14 -0.88 3.84 16.77
N GLN A 15 -0.64 2.70 17.42
CA GLN A 15 -0.34 2.62 18.84
C GLN A 15 -1.38 3.28 19.74
N ASP A 16 -2.64 3.24 19.32
CA ASP A 16 -3.76 3.87 20.02
C ASP A 16 -4.46 2.91 21.00
N ASP A 17 -4.03 1.67 21.05
CA ASP A 17 -4.55 0.66 21.96
C ASP A 17 -3.35 -0.13 22.49
N ASP A 18 -2.93 0.15 23.72
CA ASP A 18 -1.69 -0.41 24.27
C ASP A 18 -1.70 -1.93 24.29
N ALA A 19 -2.81 -2.55 24.66
CA ALA A 19 -2.89 -4.01 24.74
C ALA A 19 -2.77 -4.64 23.35
N GLN A 20 -3.49 -4.12 22.37
CA GLN A 20 -3.43 -4.64 21.01
C GLN A 20 -2.10 -4.32 20.34
N PHE A 21 -1.52 -3.15 20.64
CA PHE A 21 -0.19 -2.83 20.13
C PHE A 21 0.83 -3.87 20.60
N ARG A 22 0.81 -4.24 21.89
CA ARG A 22 1.77 -5.21 22.40
C ARG A 22 1.63 -6.57 21.73
N VAL A 23 0.40 -7.02 21.52
CA VAL A 23 0.15 -8.28 20.83
C VAL A 23 0.63 -8.23 19.39
N ALA A 24 0.32 -7.15 18.69
CA ALA A 24 0.76 -6.97 17.31
C ALA A 24 2.28 -6.87 17.20
N ALA A 25 2.89 -6.09 18.09
CA ALA A 25 4.35 -5.91 18.12
C ALA A 25 5.06 -7.23 18.38
N ASP A 26 4.59 -8.00 19.38
CA ASP A 26 5.17 -9.30 19.69
C ASP A 26 5.09 -10.24 18.50
N LEU A 27 3.96 -10.25 17.81
CA LEU A 27 3.78 -11.09 16.63
C LEU A 27 4.74 -10.71 15.52
N ILE A 28 4.82 -9.43 15.19
CA ILE A 28 5.68 -8.93 14.11
C ILE A 28 7.15 -9.11 14.45
N GLU A 29 7.53 -8.78 15.67
CA GLU A 29 8.92 -8.89 16.11
C GLU A 29 9.37 -10.34 16.21
N GLY A 30 8.43 -11.27 16.38
CA GLY A 30 8.71 -12.69 16.33
C GLY A 30 8.91 -13.27 14.95
N CYS A 31 8.56 -12.51 13.90
CA CYS A 31 8.81 -12.91 12.54
C CYS A 31 10.27 -12.69 12.16
N THR A 32 10.79 -13.52 11.27
CA THR A 32 12.19 -13.43 10.81
C THR A 32 12.22 -13.47 9.28
N SER A 33 13.39 -13.22 8.71
CA SER A 33 13.55 -13.34 7.26
C SER A 33 13.35 -14.77 6.77
N ASP A 34 13.59 -15.77 7.63
CA ASP A 34 13.35 -17.18 7.28
C ASP A 34 11.88 -17.58 7.43
N ALA A 35 11.15 -16.91 8.31
CA ALA A 35 9.72 -17.15 8.53
C ALA A 35 9.01 -15.79 8.66
N PRO A 36 8.89 -15.05 7.56
CA PRO A 36 8.34 -13.69 7.62
C PRO A 36 6.82 -13.69 7.77
N GLY A 37 6.29 -12.55 8.22
CA GLY A 37 4.87 -12.30 8.18
C GLY A 37 4.49 -11.85 6.77
N TYR A 38 3.56 -12.56 6.16
CA TYR A 38 3.12 -12.25 4.81
C TYR A 38 2.04 -11.17 4.84
N VAL A 39 2.20 -10.16 3.99
CA VAL A 39 1.23 -9.07 3.85
C VAL A 39 0.80 -9.04 2.39
N CYS A 40 -0.46 -9.35 2.13
CA CYS A 40 -0.95 -9.37 0.76
C CYS A 40 -1.22 -7.95 0.26
N ARG A 41 -1.33 -7.84 -1.06
CA ARG A 41 -1.53 -6.58 -1.75
C ARG A 41 -2.79 -5.86 -1.28
N GLU A 42 -3.87 -6.60 -1.07
CA GLU A 42 -5.14 -6.05 -0.61
C GLU A 42 -5.00 -5.39 0.77
N VAL A 43 -4.22 -6.03 1.66
CA VAL A 43 -3.98 -5.47 2.99
C VAL A 43 -3.26 -4.12 2.89
N MET A 44 -2.28 -4.00 2.01
CA MET A 44 -1.57 -2.74 1.84
C MET A 44 -2.49 -1.62 1.34
N ILE A 45 -3.39 -1.94 0.42
CA ILE A 45 -4.35 -0.97 -0.10
C ILE A 45 -5.33 -0.54 0.99
N GLU A 46 -5.85 -1.52 1.74
CA GLU A 46 -6.78 -1.24 2.84
C GLU A 46 -6.11 -0.44 3.94
N LEU A 47 -4.85 -0.73 4.22
CA LEU A 47 -4.06 -0.01 5.24
C LEU A 47 -4.01 1.49 4.94
N VAL A 48 -3.70 1.85 3.70
CA VAL A 48 -3.65 3.26 3.30
C VAL A 48 -5.01 3.91 3.52
N TRP A 49 -6.08 3.23 3.11
CA TRP A 49 -7.44 3.75 3.27
C TRP A 49 -7.76 4.00 4.76
N VAL A 50 -7.43 3.05 5.64
CA VAL A 50 -7.70 3.18 7.07
C VAL A 50 -6.89 4.33 7.67
N LEU A 51 -5.61 4.44 7.33
CA LEU A 51 -4.75 5.50 7.85
C LEU A 51 -5.23 6.88 7.38
N GLU A 52 -5.71 6.99 6.15
CA GLU A 52 -6.27 8.24 5.65
C GLU A 52 -7.59 8.61 6.33
N ARG A 53 -8.52 7.66 6.39
CA ARG A 53 -9.89 7.91 6.80
C ARG A 53 -10.09 7.92 8.30
N SER A 54 -9.52 6.95 8.98
CA SER A 54 -9.78 6.78 10.42
C SER A 54 -8.77 7.51 11.28
N TYR A 55 -7.53 7.62 10.83
CA TYR A 55 -6.45 8.21 11.63
C TYR A 55 -6.02 9.57 11.11
N LYS A 56 -6.48 9.98 9.94
CA LYS A 56 -6.18 11.30 9.35
C LYS A 56 -4.69 11.54 9.19
N TYR A 57 -3.93 10.49 8.90
CA TYR A 57 -2.51 10.62 8.61
C TYR A 57 -2.30 11.39 7.31
N SER A 58 -1.23 12.17 7.25
CA SER A 58 -0.84 12.86 6.03
C SER A 58 -0.28 11.85 5.02
N ARG A 59 -0.22 12.26 3.77
CA ARG A 59 0.42 11.43 2.74
C ARG A 59 1.87 11.16 3.05
N GLU A 60 2.57 12.12 3.63
CA GLU A 60 3.95 11.95 4.06
C GLU A 60 4.08 10.85 5.11
N GLU A 61 3.22 10.89 6.13
CA GLU A 61 3.22 9.89 7.19
C GLU A 61 2.90 8.50 6.65
N ILE A 62 1.94 8.43 5.72
CA ILE A 62 1.55 7.14 5.12
C ILE A 62 2.68 6.61 4.23
N ALA A 63 3.32 7.49 3.44
CA ALA A 63 4.44 7.09 2.60
C ALA A 63 5.58 6.50 3.44
N GLU A 64 5.90 7.13 4.56
CA GLU A 64 6.92 6.61 5.46
C GLU A 64 6.54 5.26 6.05
N ALA A 65 5.27 5.10 6.43
CA ALA A 65 4.79 3.82 6.93
C ALA A 65 4.89 2.73 5.88
N LEU A 66 4.51 3.03 4.63
CA LEU A 66 4.60 2.06 3.54
C LEU A 66 6.04 1.63 3.29
N LEU A 67 6.96 2.60 3.23
CA LEU A 67 8.38 2.29 3.01
C LEU A 67 8.95 1.46 4.15
N SER A 68 8.56 1.77 5.38
CA SER A 68 8.98 1.01 6.54
C SER A 68 8.54 -0.45 6.46
N ILE A 69 7.31 -0.68 6.03
CA ILE A 69 6.76 -2.03 5.90
C ILE A 69 7.46 -2.81 4.78
N VAL A 70 7.60 -2.21 3.60
CA VAL A 70 8.17 -2.94 2.46
C VAL A 70 9.67 -3.19 2.61
N THR A 71 10.36 -2.46 3.48
CA THR A 71 11.79 -2.68 3.73
C THR A 71 12.08 -3.51 4.98
N ALA A 72 11.06 -3.84 5.77
CA ALA A 72 11.26 -4.63 6.99
C ALA A 72 11.61 -6.07 6.64
N SER A 73 12.72 -6.58 7.21
CA SER A 73 13.18 -7.94 6.92
C SER A 73 12.25 -9.01 7.47
N GLN A 74 11.44 -8.71 8.48
CA GLN A 74 10.49 -9.65 9.07
C GLN A 74 9.21 -9.79 8.27
N LEU A 75 9.00 -8.95 7.26
CA LEU A 75 7.75 -8.94 6.50
C LEU A 75 8.01 -9.26 5.05
N LEU A 76 7.13 -10.05 4.46
CA LEU A 76 7.13 -10.34 3.04
C LEU A 76 5.87 -9.73 2.45
N VAL A 77 6.02 -8.62 1.75
CA VAL A 77 4.90 -7.88 1.17
C VAL A 77 4.71 -8.31 -0.27
N GLU A 78 3.50 -8.70 -0.61
CA GLU A 78 3.16 -9.07 -1.99
C GLU A 78 3.34 -7.88 -2.91
N ASN A 79 4.11 -8.06 -3.98
CA ASN A 79 4.40 -7.00 -4.95
C ASN A 79 4.99 -5.75 -4.29
N ALA A 80 5.91 -5.93 -3.35
CA ALA A 80 6.54 -4.81 -2.63
C ALA A 80 7.11 -3.76 -3.57
N GLN A 81 7.65 -4.18 -4.72
CA GLN A 81 8.22 -3.25 -5.69
C GLN A 81 7.17 -2.33 -6.32
N ASP A 82 5.94 -2.81 -6.48
CA ASP A 82 4.87 -1.96 -6.98
C ASP A 82 4.65 -0.78 -6.03
N ILE A 83 4.63 -1.07 -4.72
CA ILE A 83 4.41 -0.05 -3.70
C ILE A 83 5.58 0.94 -3.70
N ALA A 84 6.80 0.45 -3.70
CA ALA A 84 7.98 1.30 -3.73
C ALA A 84 8.00 2.20 -4.97
N SER A 85 7.51 1.69 -6.10
CA SER A 85 7.48 2.44 -7.36
C SER A 85 6.47 3.59 -7.33
N VAL A 86 5.36 3.46 -6.59
CA VAL A 86 4.29 4.45 -6.62
C VAL A 86 4.27 5.39 -5.42
N VAL A 87 5.09 5.11 -4.41
CA VAL A 87 5.01 5.86 -3.15
C VAL A 87 5.25 7.36 -3.34
N ASN A 88 6.16 7.74 -4.23
CA ASN A 88 6.42 9.15 -4.49
C ASN A 88 5.28 9.82 -5.26
N LEU A 89 4.68 9.13 -6.21
CA LEU A 89 3.50 9.65 -6.89
C LEU A 89 2.35 9.88 -5.91
N TYR A 90 2.18 8.95 -4.98
CA TYR A 90 1.18 9.09 -3.93
C TYR A 90 1.49 10.29 -3.03
N ARG A 91 2.73 10.38 -2.56
CA ARG A 91 3.13 11.40 -1.59
C ARG A 91 3.14 12.80 -2.16
N GLU A 92 3.69 12.96 -3.37
CA GLU A 92 4.01 14.29 -3.91
C GLU A 92 3.05 14.77 -4.99
N GLU A 93 2.43 13.87 -5.73
CA GLU A 93 1.61 14.23 -6.86
C GLU A 93 0.11 14.10 -6.60
N GLY A 94 -0.27 13.56 -5.45
CA GLY A 94 -1.67 13.54 -5.02
C GLY A 94 -2.55 12.49 -5.66
N TYR A 95 -1.99 11.46 -6.30
CA TYR A 95 -2.79 10.37 -6.84
C TYR A 95 -3.33 9.48 -5.72
N ASP A 96 -4.49 8.88 -5.95
CA ASP A 96 -5.05 7.92 -4.99
C ASP A 96 -4.28 6.61 -5.06
N PHE A 97 -3.98 6.06 -3.88
CA PHE A 97 -3.16 4.85 -3.80
C PHE A 97 -3.77 3.66 -4.54
N PRO A 98 -5.08 3.36 -4.41
CA PRO A 98 -5.66 2.24 -5.16
C PRO A 98 -5.49 2.39 -6.67
N ASP A 99 -5.65 3.61 -7.20
CA ASP A 99 -5.49 3.86 -8.64
C ASP A 99 -4.07 3.57 -9.12
N LEU A 100 -3.10 3.98 -8.32
CA LEU A 100 -1.69 3.69 -8.62
C LEU A 100 -1.40 2.20 -8.62
N MET A 101 -1.98 1.48 -7.67
CA MET A 101 -1.79 0.03 -7.57
C MET A 101 -2.47 -0.72 -8.71
N ILE A 102 -3.64 -0.24 -9.15
CA ILE A 102 -4.32 -0.82 -10.32
C ILE A 102 -3.47 -0.63 -11.58
N ARG A 103 -2.90 0.57 -11.76
CA ARG A 103 -2.02 0.84 -12.88
C ARG A 103 -0.79 -0.08 -12.85
N GLN A 104 -0.19 -0.28 -11.69
CA GLN A 104 0.96 -1.17 -11.57
C GLN A 104 0.59 -2.61 -11.92
N ALA A 105 -0.59 -3.06 -11.51
CA ALA A 105 -1.07 -4.40 -11.86
C ALA A 105 -1.24 -4.55 -13.37
N ALA A 106 -1.78 -3.54 -14.04
CA ALA A 106 -1.94 -3.56 -15.49
C ALA A 106 -0.59 -3.63 -16.21
N ARG A 107 0.41 -2.89 -15.71
CA ARG A 107 1.76 -2.91 -16.28
C ARG A 107 2.41 -4.27 -16.07
N ARG A 108 2.21 -4.88 -14.93
CA ARG A 108 2.75 -6.21 -14.63
C ARG A 108 2.09 -7.27 -15.50
N ALA A 109 0.87 -7.05 -15.93
CA ALA A 109 0.13 -7.94 -16.81
C ALA A 109 0.46 -7.63 -18.28
N GLU A 110 1.74 -7.75 -18.64
CA GLU A 110 2.25 -7.58 -19.99
C GLU A 110 2.05 -6.15 -20.54
N ASN A 111 2.22 -5.16 -19.67
CA ASN A 111 2.09 -3.74 -20.03
C ASN A 111 0.74 -3.41 -20.67
N ARG A 112 -0.33 -3.96 -20.11
CA ARG A 112 -1.66 -3.64 -20.61
C ARG A 112 -1.97 -2.18 -20.37
N ILE A 113 -2.66 -1.58 -21.33
CA ILE A 113 -3.10 -0.20 -21.20
C ILE A 113 -4.28 -0.15 -20.24
N LEU A 114 -4.17 0.70 -19.21
CA LEU A 114 -5.27 0.91 -18.28
C LEU A 114 -6.22 1.94 -18.85
N LYS A 115 -7.47 1.56 -19.02
CA LYS A 115 -8.52 2.47 -19.47
C LYS A 115 -9.24 3.05 -18.27
N THR A 116 -9.52 4.34 -18.29
CA THR A 116 -10.12 5.03 -17.16
C THR A 116 -10.93 6.23 -17.60
N PHE A 117 -11.82 6.67 -16.74
CA PHE A 117 -12.49 7.97 -16.91
C PHE A 117 -11.82 9.08 -16.10
N ASP A 118 -10.78 8.75 -15.33
CA ASP A 118 -10.08 9.73 -14.49
C ASP A 118 -9.03 10.49 -15.30
N GLN A 119 -9.29 11.76 -15.55
CA GLN A 119 -8.40 12.58 -16.38
C GLN A 119 -7.02 12.75 -15.76
N LYS A 120 -6.94 12.90 -14.46
CA LYS A 120 -5.65 13.10 -13.80
C LYS A 120 -4.76 11.85 -13.97
N LEU A 121 -5.35 10.67 -13.85
CA LEU A 121 -4.61 9.43 -13.95
C LEU A 121 -4.00 9.25 -15.33
N THR A 122 -4.60 9.82 -16.37
CA THR A 122 -4.10 9.70 -17.74
C THR A 122 -2.78 10.43 -17.97
N LYS A 123 -2.31 11.23 -17.01
CA LYS A 123 -1.00 11.85 -17.10
C LYS A 123 0.13 10.84 -16.92
N LEU A 124 -0.19 9.67 -16.40
CA LEU A 124 0.81 8.61 -16.18
C LEU A 124 0.89 7.71 -17.42
N ASP A 125 2.10 7.19 -17.67
CA ASP A 125 2.32 6.26 -18.76
C ASP A 125 1.46 5.03 -18.62
N GLY A 126 0.94 4.53 -19.75
CA GLY A 126 0.16 3.31 -19.76
C GLY A 126 -1.30 3.49 -19.36
N VAL A 127 -1.75 4.73 -19.27
CA VAL A 127 -3.14 5.04 -18.91
C VAL A 127 -3.76 5.87 -20.03
N GLU A 128 -4.95 5.47 -20.47
CA GLU A 128 -5.68 6.18 -21.50
C GLU A 128 -7.09 6.51 -21.05
N LEU A 129 -7.52 7.72 -21.35
CA LEU A 129 -8.87 8.15 -21.04
C LEU A 129 -9.86 7.40 -21.92
N LEU A 130 -10.89 6.83 -21.31
CA LEU A 130 -11.96 6.22 -22.06
C LEU A 130 -12.78 7.36 -22.67
N GLY A 131 -12.95 7.34 -23.99
CA GLY A 131 -13.45 8.47 -24.70
C GLY A 131 -14.88 8.73 -24.48
N THR A 132 -15.11 9.93 -24.05
CA THR A 132 -16.38 10.50 -24.20
C THR A 132 -16.24 11.39 -25.37
N THR A 133 -16.93 11.23 -26.35
CA THR A 133 -16.72 12.13 -27.36
C THR A 133 -17.34 13.34 -27.26
N HIS A 134 -17.13 13.89 -27.50
CA HIS A 134 -17.76 14.95 -27.53
C HIS A 134 -17.98 15.34 -28.56
#